data_3c41ffe0d53af49c7d51dd5a0cda571a
#
_entry.id   3c41ffe0d53af49c7d51dd5a0cda571a
#
_cell.length_a   1.000
_cell.length_b   1.000
_cell.length_c   1.000
_cell.angle_alpha   90.00
_cell.angle_beta   90.00
_cell.angle_gamma   90.00
#
_symmetry.space_group_name_H-M   'P 1'
#
loop_
_entity.id
_entity.type
_entity.pdbx_description
1 polymer ?
#
loop_
_entity_poly.entity_id
_entity_poly.type
_entity_poly.pdbx_seq_one_letter_code
_entity_poly.pdbx_strand_id
1 'polypeptide(L)'
;MNAATLSGSELEVYVCPACKSHLMQEDGALRCPTCSKAYPMRQGIPDFVLEELSRSADPELRRMRFIDQMARIYETKLWYPVILKVFGGFSSRSFAQLISMVVGKVEAVKGRVLDIACGPGTFGRRIASPSKQVFGIDVSMGMLRQGAAYTAKEGITGMHFARARVEALPFADGFFDATLCCGSLHLFTDTLTALREMARVMKPGAVLAVFTFTAGRGGVLRYRQVRARMRRDHGLHVFELPEIEQYLTDSGFEHFQPDVSGSILTFNARKQPAGKFPF
;
A
#
# COMPACT_ATOMS: atom_id res chain seq x y z
N MET A 1 16.34 -10.42 24.58
CA MET A 1 16.34 -9.79 23.22
C MET A 1 15.88 -8.36 23.44
N ASN A 2 16.77 -7.37 23.22
CA ASN A 2 16.39 -5.96 23.38
C ASN A 2 15.25 -5.65 22.42
N ALA A 3 14.14 -5.12 22.94
CA ALA A 3 13.07 -4.59 22.11
C ALA A 3 13.67 -3.45 21.26
N ALA A 4 13.54 -3.55 19.94
CA ALA A 4 14.02 -2.49 19.05
C ALA A 4 13.28 -1.20 19.40
N THR A 5 14.04 -0.18 19.73
CA THR A 5 13.52 1.15 20.07
C THR A 5 13.56 2.00 18.79
N LEU A 6 12.45 2.62 18.43
CA LEU A 6 12.44 3.64 17.38
C LEU A 6 13.22 4.87 17.85
N SER A 7 13.94 5.51 16.95
CA SER A 7 14.50 6.84 17.24
C SER A 7 13.38 7.87 17.45
N GLY A 8 13.64 8.96 18.13
CA GLY A 8 12.63 10.01 18.34
C GLY A 8 11.99 10.47 17.03
N SER A 9 12.78 10.64 15.98
CA SER A 9 12.31 11.04 14.66
C SER A 9 11.45 9.98 13.95
N GLU A 10 11.66 8.68 14.21
CA GLU A 10 10.83 7.61 13.70
C GLU A 10 9.51 7.49 14.49
N LEU A 11 9.54 7.75 15.79
CA LEU A 11 8.35 7.72 16.63
C LEU A 11 7.36 8.84 16.24
N GLU A 12 7.87 10.04 15.96
CA GLU A 12 7.06 11.21 15.55
C GLU A 12 6.28 10.99 14.24
N VAL A 13 6.67 10.00 13.43
CA VAL A 13 5.98 9.64 12.19
C VAL A 13 4.60 9.04 12.45
N TYR A 14 4.47 8.30 13.57
CA TYR A 14 3.28 7.53 13.86
C TYR A 14 2.31 8.24 14.78
N VAL A 15 1.02 8.14 14.44
CA VAL A 15 -0.08 8.56 15.29
C VAL A 15 -1.01 7.36 15.57
N CYS A 16 -1.79 7.46 16.61
CA CYS A 16 -2.79 6.44 16.92
C CYS A 16 -3.82 6.32 15.78
N PRO A 17 -3.97 5.16 15.12
CA PRO A 17 -4.94 5.02 14.04
C PRO A 17 -6.39 5.22 14.49
N ALA A 18 -6.69 5.06 15.79
CA ALA A 18 -8.03 5.18 16.33
C ALA A 18 -8.45 6.62 16.65
N CYS A 19 -7.55 7.44 17.22
CA CYS A 19 -7.89 8.80 17.67
C CYS A 19 -6.93 9.88 17.15
N LYS A 20 -5.94 9.49 16.33
CA LYS A 20 -4.93 10.36 15.68
C LYS A 20 -4.02 11.13 16.66
N SER A 21 -4.06 10.83 17.96
CA SER A 21 -3.13 11.39 18.94
C SER A 21 -1.71 10.84 18.80
N HIS A 22 -0.73 11.58 19.26
CA HIS A 22 0.67 11.12 19.31
C HIS A 22 0.80 9.83 20.11
N LEU A 23 1.80 9.04 19.78
CA LEU A 23 2.13 7.79 20.46
C LEU A 23 3.39 7.96 21.29
N MET A 24 3.49 7.22 22.38
CA MET A 24 4.69 7.09 23.21
C MET A 24 5.19 5.66 23.12
N GLN A 25 6.52 5.47 23.14
CA GLN A 25 7.09 4.14 23.17
C GLN A 25 7.41 3.75 24.62
N GLU A 26 6.73 2.71 25.10
CA GLU A 26 6.88 2.16 26.45
C GLU A 26 6.82 0.64 26.38
N ASP A 27 7.70 -0.05 27.12
CA ASP A 27 7.70 -1.52 27.29
C ASP A 27 7.62 -2.32 25.97
N GLY A 28 8.30 -1.84 24.92
CA GLY A 28 8.30 -2.52 23.62
C GLY A 28 7.00 -2.38 22.82
N ALA A 29 6.16 -1.41 23.15
CA ALA A 29 4.93 -1.08 22.45
C ALA A 29 4.81 0.43 22.23
N LEU A 30 4.00 0.81 21.22
CA LEU A 30 3.55 2.18 21.03
C LEU A 30 2.23 2.37 21.73
N ARG A 31 2.17 3.25 22.74
CA ARG A 31 0.97 3.50 23.55
C ARG A 31 0.35 4.85 23.23
N CYS A 32 -0.97 4.87 23.14
CA CYS A 32 -1.72 6.11 22.99
C CYS A 32 -2.13 6.63 24.36
N PRO A 33 -1.67 7.83 24.79
CA PRO A 33 -2.05 8.38 26.09
C PRO A 33 -3.53 8.82 26.13
N THR A 34 -4.15 9.07 24.96
CA THR A 34 -5.52 9.56 24.87
C THR A 34 -6.57 8.45 24.94
N CYS A 35 -6.37 7.33 24.22
CA CYS A 35 -7.36 6.25 24.17
C CYS A 35 -6.86 4.93 24.75
N SER A 36 -5.69 4.94 25.40
CA SER A 36 -5.07 3.80 26.10
C SER A 36 -4.77 2.57 25.22
N LYS A 37 -4.92 2.64 23.88
CA LYS A 37 -4.57 1.57 22.98
C LYS A 37 -3.06 1.39 22.94
N ALA A 38 -2.62 0.12 22.92
CA ALA A 38 -1.22 -0.26 22.81
C ALA A 38 -1.00 -1.09 21.55
N TYR A 39 0.05 -0.77 20.80
CA TYR A 39 0.44 -1.38 19.54
C TYR A 39 1.82 -2.00 19.70
N PRO A 40 1.95 -3.34 19.68
CA PRO A 40 3.22 -4.00 19.96
C PRO A 40 4.23 -3.75 18.85
N MET A 41 5.52 -3.74 19.25
CA MET A 41 6.63 -3.83 18.31
C MET A 41 6.99 -5.30 18.07
N ARG A 42 6.92 -5.77 16.84
CA ARG A 42 7.25 -7.15 16.48
C ARG A 42 8.53 -7.21 15.64
N GLN A 43 9.65 -7.56 16.26
CA GLN A 43 10.97 -7.59 15.59
C GLN A 43 11.34 -6.24 14.93
N GLY A 44 11.07 -5.13 15.64
CA GLY A 44 11.35 -3.78 15.14
C GLY A 44 10.27 -3.20 14.21
N ILE A 45 9.20 -3.93 13.92
CA ILE A 45 8.08 -3.48 13.07
C ILE A 45 6.89 -3.11 13.97
N PRO A 46 6.40 -1.86 13.95
CA PRO A 46 5.17 -1.48 14.64
C PRO A 46 3.97 -2.27 14.10
N ASP A 47 3.14 -2.84 15.00
CA ASP A 47 1.96 -3.62 14.63
C ASP A 47 0.68 -2.90 15.06
N PHE A 48 0.06 -2.17 14.13
CA PHE A 48 -1.19 -1.43 14.36
C PHE A 48 -2.46 -2.27 14.12
N VAL A 49 -2.32 -3.55 13.77
CA VAL A 49 -3.45 -4.47 13.59
C VAL A 49 -3.68 -5.24 14.88
N LEU A 50 -4.63 -4.75 15.70
CA LEU A 50 -4.91 -5.31 17.03
C LEU A 50 -5.68 -6.64 16.98
N GLU A 51 -6.35 -6.95 15.88
CA GLU A 51 -7.11 -8.18 15.73
C GLU A 51 -6.20 -9.34 15.39
N GLU A 52 -6.37 -10.47 16.09
CA GLU A 52 -5.74 -11.72 15.70
C GLU A 52 -6.31 -12.21 14.37
N LEU A 53 -5.61 -11.93 13.28
CA LEU A 53 -5.91 -12.43 11.94
C LEU A 53 -6.05 -13.97 11.89
N SER A 54 -5.54 -14.67 12.90
CA SER A 54 -5.51 -16.13 12.96
C SER A 54 -6.85 -16.78 13.28
N ARG A 55 -7.79 -16.09 13.94
CA ARG A 55 -9.04 -16.68 14.46
C ARG A 55 -10.30 -16.17 13.77
N SER A 56 -10.22 -15.17 12.91
CA SER A 56 -11.39 -14.60 12.27
C SER A 56 -11.93 -15.50 11.15
N ALA A 57 -13.25 -15.67 11.12
CA ALA A 57 -13.98 -16.26 9.99
C ALA A 57 -14.08 -15.33 8.78
N ASP A 58 -13.62 -14.08 8.90
CA ASP A 58 -13.64 -13.06 7.87
C ASP A 58 -12.93 -13.53 6.59
N PRO A 59 -13.59 -13.48 5.42
CA PRO A 59 -13.00 -13.84 4.13
C PRO A 59 -11.76 -13.04 3.76
N GLU A 60 -11.67 -11.77 4.18
CA GLU A 60 -10.51 -10.91 3.96
C GLU A 60 -9.30 -11.44 4.73
N LEU A 61 -9.48 -11.77 6.00
CA LEU A 61 -8.42 -12.32 6.84
C LEU A 61 -7.96 -13.72 6.40
N ARG A 62 -8.86 -14.53 5.81
CA ARG A 62 -8.48 -15.80 5.17
C ARG A 62 -7.62 -15.58 3.94
N ARG A 63 -7.92 -14.57 3.13
CA ARG A 63 -7.14 -14.16 1.97
C ARG A 63 -5.74 -13.71 2.36
N MET A 64 -5.65 -12.92 3.43
CA MET A 64 -4.37 -12.45 3.98
C MET A 64 -3.48 -13.58 4.49
N ARG A 65 -4.05 -14.61 5.13
CA ARG A 65 -3.28 -15.82 5.51
C ARG A 65 -2.69 -16.54 4.29
N PHE A 66 -3.46 -16.62 3.21
CA PHE A 66 -2.96 -17.19 1.95
C PHE A 66 -1.81 -16.35 1.39
N ILE A 67 -1.94 -15.02 1.38
CA ILE A 67 -0.89 -14.09 0.93
C ILE A 67 0.35 -14.22 1.83
N ASP A 68 0.20 -14.34 3.14
CA ASP A 68 1.30 -14.57 4.10
C ASP A 68 2.10 -15.85 3.76
N GLN A 69 1.40 -16.93 3.42
CA GLN A 69 2.03 -18.19 2.98
C GLN A 69 2.75 -18.04 1.64
N MET A 70 2.25 -17.17 0.76
CA MET A 70 2.83 -16.87 -0.54
C MET A 70 4.03 -15.92 -0.48
N ALA A 71 4.33 -15.32 0.68
CA ALA A 71 5.42 -14.34 0.82
C ALA A 71 6.76 -14.82 0.26
N ARG A 72 7.08 -16.10 0.45
CA ARG A 72 8.34 -16.70 -0.02
C ARG A 72 8.48 -16.79 -1.55
N ILE A 73 7.35 -16.84 -2.28
CA ILE A 73 7.36 -16.96 -3.75
C ILE A 73 7.02 -15.65 -4.46
N TYR A 74 6.59 -14.64 -3.69
CA TYR A 74 6.09 -13.37 -4.22
C TYR A 74 7.13 -12.59 -5.04
N GLU A 75 8.41 -12.63 -4.68
CA GLU A 75 9.50 -12.00 -5.44
C GLU A 75 10.31 -12.99 -6.30
N THR A 76 9.81 -14.21 -6.52
CA THR A 76 10.49 -15.11 -7.45
C THR A 76 10.40 -14.59 -8.88
N LYS A 77 11.41 -14.92 -9.70
CA LYS A 77 11.49 -14.52 -11.12
C LYS A 77 10.28 -14.94 -11.95
N LEU A 78 9.48 -15.90 -11.46
CA LEU A 78 8.31 -16.45 -12.17
C LEU A 78 6.99 -15.81 -11.75
N TRP A 79 6.86 -15.32 -10.51
CA TRP A 79 5.59 -14.84 -9.97
C TRP A 79 4.98 -13.71 -10.79
N TYR A 80 5.65 -12.57 -10.87
CA TYR A 80 5.13 -11.41 -11.60
C TYR A 80 4.94 -11.67 -13.09
N PRO A 81 5.89 -12.31 -13.84
CA PRO A 81 5.65 -12.62 -15.25
C PRO A 81 4.41 -13.48 -15.48
N VAL A 82 4.16 -14.49 -14.64
CA VAL A 82 2.97 -15.36 -14.76
C VAL A 82 1.70 -14.56 -14.46
N ILE A 83 1.63 -13.85 -13.33
CA ILE A 83 0.45 -13.06 -12.96
C ILE A 83 0.12 -12.01 -14.01
N LEU A 84 1.13 -11.28 -14.51
CA LEU A 84 0.92 -10.25 -15.54
C LEU A 84 0.42 -10.85 -16.86
N LYS A 85 0.92 -12.01 -17.28
CA LYS A 85 0.43 -12.68 -18.49
C LYS A 85 -0.99 -13.23 -18.33
N VAL A 86 -1.28 -13.86 -17.20
CA VAL A 86 -2.60 -14.43 -16.92
C VAL A 86 -3.68 -13.33 -16.83
N PHE A 87 -3.43 -12.30 -16.04
CA PHE A 87 -4.40 -11.24 -15.79
C PHE A 87 -4.33 -10.12 -16.83
N GLY A 88 -3.14 -9.68 -17.20
CA GLY A 88 -2.93 -8.57 -18.13
C GLY A 88 -2.96 -8.96 -19.61
N GLY A 89 -2.62 -10.21 -19.93
CA GLY A 89 -2.50 -10.71 -21.30
C GLY A 89 -1.08 -10.67 -21.86
N PHE A 90 -0.87 -11.34 -23.01
CA PHE A 90 0.46 -11.48 -23.63
C PHE A 90 1.09 -10.18 -24.14
N SER A 91 0.26 -9.20 -24.51
CA SER A 91 0.68 -7.86 -24.91
C SER A 91 0.87 -6.88 -23.74
N SER A 92 0.75 -7.37 -22.50
CA SER A 92 0.98 -6.55 -21.32
C SER A 92 2.47 -6.23 -21.14
N ARG A 93 2.73 -5.09 -20.53
CA ARG A 93 4.10 -4.66 -20.16
C ARG A 93 4.77 -5.67 -19.24
N SER A 94 6.09 -5.76 -19.34
CA SER A 94 6.89 -6.55 -18.42
C SER A 94 6.87 -5.94 -17.02
N PHE A 95 7.16 -6.75 -15.99
CA PHE A 95 7.22 -6.26 -14.62
C PHE A 95 8.26 -5.14 -14.44
N ALA A 96 9.40 -5.24 -15.10
CA ALA A 96 10.44 -4.20 -15.07
C ALA A 96 9.93 -2.86 -15.65
N GLN A 97 9.18 -2.90 -16.75
CA GLN A 97 8.56 -1.70 -17.33
C GLN A 97 7.51 -1.10 -16.40
N LEU A 98 6.68 -1.92 -15.74
CA LEU A 98 5.70 -1.44 -14.76
C LEU A 98 6.37 -0.75 -13.56
N ILE A 99 7.44 -1.35 -13.04
CA ILE A 99 8.22 -0.73 -11.95
C ILE A 99 8.74 0.63 -12.42
N SER A 100 9.43 0.69 -13.57
CA SER A 100 9.98 1.94 -14.09
C SER A 100 8.93 3.02 -14.28
N MET A 101 7.75 2.65 -14.79
CA MET A 101 6.65 3.59 -15.00
C MET A 101 6.10 4.17 -13.70
N VAL A 102 5.87 3.32 -12.69
CA VAL A 102 5.30 3.77 -11.41
C VAL A 102 6.35 4.52 -10.59
N VAL A 103 7.56 3.98 -10.48
CA VAL A 103 8.67 4.61 -9.77
C VAL A 103 9.05 5.96 -10.39
N GLY A 104 9.07 6.04 -11.73
CA GLY A 104 9.36 7.29 -12.46
C GLY A 104 8.38 8.43 -12.13
N LYS A 105 7.12 8.12 -11.73
CA LYS A 105 6.15 9.15 -11.30
C LYS A 105 6.53 9.83 -9.98
N VAL A 106 7.33 9.19 -9.15
CA VAL A 106 7.77 9.69 -7.84
C VAL A 106 9.29 9.87 -7.73
N GLU A 107 10.00 9.72 -8.84
CA GLU A 107 11.47 9.80 -8.86
C GLU A 107 11.99 11.19 -8.42
N ALA A 108 11.38 12.25 -8.92
CA ALA A 108 11.74 13.64 -8.59
C ALA A 108 11.28 14.05 -7.18
N VAL A 109 10.42 13.29 -6.53
CA VAL A 109 9.91 13.58 -5.18
C VAL A 109 11.04 13.36 -4.17
N LYS A 110 11.32 14.36 -3.36
CA LYS A 110 12.19 14.29 -2.17
C LYS A 110 11.31 14.21 -0.92
N GLY A 111 11.88 13.70 0.18
CA GLY A 111 11.18 13.64 1.46
C GLY A 111 10.53 12.28 1.74
N ARG A 112 9.25 12.25 2.09
CA ARG A 112 8.57 11.07 2.64
C ARG A 112 7.61 10.47 1.62
N VAL A 113 7.76 9.19 1.33
CA VAL A 113 6.89 8.43 0.42
C VAL A 113 6.21 7.32 1.20
N LEU A 114 4.91 7.17 1.02
CA LEU A 114 4.15 6.05 1.57
C LEU A 114 4.01 4.95 0.49
N ASP A 115 4.29 3.71 0.85
CA ASP A 115 4.06 2.53 -0.01
C ASP A 115 2.95 1.67 0.61
N ILE A 116 1.74 1.75 0.04
CA ILE A 116 0.52 1.11 0.52
C ILE A 116 0.43 -0.33 0.05
N ALA A 117 0.16 -1.24 0.98
CA ALA A 117 0.14 -2.69 0.75
C ALA A 117 1.42 -3.12 0.02
N CYS A 118 2.56 -2.70 0.60
CA CYS A 118 3.87 -2.76 -0.03
C CYS A 118 4.39 -4.18 -0.22
N GLY A 119 3.77 -5.18 0.42
CA GLY A 119 4.29 -6.53 0.48
C GLY A 119 5.71 -6.54 1.06
N PRO A 120 6.70 -7.16 0.37
CA PRO A 120 8.10 -7.12 0.80
C PRO A 120 8.82 -5.82 0.38
N GLY A 121 8.09 -4.77 0.02
CA GLY A 121 8.64 -3.47 -0.35
C GLY A 121 9.25 -3.41 -1.76
N THR A 122 8.75 -4.21 -2.68
CA THR A 122 9.33 -4.36 -4.04
C THR A 122 9.46 -3.03 -4.79
N PHE A 123 8.52 -2.12 -4.65
CA PHE A 123 8.58 -0.78 -5.26
C PHE A 123 9.31 0.21 -4.35
N GLY A 124 8.98 0.24 -3.07
CA GLY A 124 9.55 1.17 -2.09
C GLY A 124 11.06 1.04 -1.95
N ARG A 125 11.61 -0.18 -1.87
CA ARG A 125 13.06 -0.43 -1.78
C ARG A 125 13.85 0.13 -2.96
N ARG A 126 13.24 0.30 -4.13
CA ARG A 126 13.91 0.85 -5.33
C ARG A 126 14.06 2.38 -5.31
N ILE A 127 13.29 3.06 -4.48
CA ILE A 127 13.32 4.52 -4.37
C ILE A 127 13.85 5.01 -3.03
N ALA A 128 13.93 4.12 -2.03
CA ALA A 128 14.41 4.47 -0.70
C ALA A 128 15.88 4.90 -0.75
N SER A 129 16.20 5.96 -0.03
CA SER A 129 17.56 6.52 0.09
C SER A 129 17.64 7.42 1.32
N PRO A 130 18.84 7.88 1.74
CA PRO A 130 18.94 8.82 2.85
C PRO A 130 18.12 10.10 2.68
N SER A 131 17.92 10.56 1.44
CA SER A 131 17.14 11.76 1.11
C SER A 131 15.67 11.48 0.77
N LYS A 132 15.27 10.21 0.67
CA LYS A 132 13.90 9.78 0.35
C LYS A 132 13.50 8.65 1.30
N GLN A 133 12.81 9.01 2.36
CA GLN A 133 12.33 8.07 3.36
C GLN A 133 11.02 7.41 2.89
N VAL A 134 11.01 6.10 2.80
CA VAL A 134 9.84 5.31 2.36
C VAL A 134 9.27 4.56 3.54
N PHE A 135 7.97 4.73 3.76
CA PHE A 135 7.20 4.06 4.79
C PHE A 135 6.28 3.03 4.14
N GLY A 136 6.65 1.76 4.20
CA GLY A 136 5.86 0.66 3.67
C GLY A 136 4.89 0.14 4.71
N ILE A 137 3.61 0.05 4.35
CA ILE A 137 2.61 -0.63 5.18
C ILE A 137 2.04 -1.84 4.46
N ASP A 138 1.80 -2.88 5.24
CA ASP A 138 1.08 -4.08 4.79
C ASP A 138 0.35 -4.71 5.98
N VAL A 139 -0.66 -5.51 5.72
CA VAL A 139 -1.37 -6.28 6.76
C VAL A 139 -0.68 -7.62 7.05
N SER A 140 0.18 -8.08 6.15
CA SER A 140 0.94 -9.32 6.25
C SER A 140 2.26 -9.08 6.97
N MET A 141 2.37 -9.53 8.22
CA MET A 141 3.62 -9.49 8.96
C MET A 141 4.72 -10.32 8.30
N GLY A 142 4.37 -11.42 7.62
CA GLY A 142 5.31 -12.26 6.88
C GLY A 142 5.98 -11.51 5.73
N MET A 143 5.20 -10.76 4.94
CA MET A 143 5.71 -9.90 3.87
C MET A 143 6.63 -8.80 4.39
N LEU A 144 6.23 -8.12 5.47
CA LEU A 144 7.03 -7.04 6.07
C LEU A 144 8.37 -7.54 6.61
N ARG A 145 8.39 -8.69 7.28
CA ARG A 145 9.63 -9.33 7.75
C ARG A 145 10.56 -9.70 6.61
N GLN A 146 10.01 -10.22 5.52
CA GLN A 146 10.78 -10.52 4.33
C GLN A 146 11.35 -9.25 3.69
N GLY A 147 10.54 -8.18 3.62
CA GLY A 147 10.98 -6.86 3.15
C GLY A 147 12.11 -6.29 4.00
N ALA A 148 12.01 -6.36 5.31
CA ALA A 148 13.06 -5.94 6.24
C ALA A 148 14.35 -6.74 6.04
N ALA A 149 14.25 -8.06 5.83
CA ALA A 149 15.40 -8.91 5.55
C ALA A 149 16.07 -8.56 4.21
N TYR A 150 15.30 -8.29 3.16
CA TYR A 150 15.83 -7.85 1.87
C TYR A 150 16.48 -6.47 1.96
N THR A 151 15.84 -5.52 2.66
CA THR A 151 16.37 -4.17 2.89
C THR A 151 17.74 -4.24 3.58
N ALA A 152 17.86 -5.05 4.63
CA ALA A 152 19.13 -5.26 5.34
C ALA A 152 20.19 -5.93 4.44
N LYS A 153 19.81 -6.98 3.70
CA LYS A 153 20.72 -7.70 2.79
C LYS A 153 21.23 -6.82 1.66
N GLU A 154 20.38 -5.94 1.13
CA GLU A 154 20.69 -5.03 0.02
C GLU A 154 21.38 -3.73 0.49
N GLY A 155 21.54 -3.53 1.80
CA GLY A 155 22.13 -2.31 2.39
C GLY A 155 21.31 -1.04 2.13
N ILE A 156 20.00 -1.19 1.91
CA ILE A 156 19.12 -0.07 1.61
C ILE A 156 18.84 0.71 2.90
N THR A 157 19.00 2.02 2.85
CA THR A 157 18.66 2.95 3.93
C THR A 157 17.39 3.73 3.58
N GLY A 158 16.68 4.22 4.61
CA GLY A 158 15.48 5.03 4.42
C GLY A 158 14.22 4.22 4.06
N MET A 159 14.21 2.90 4.23
CA MET A 159 13.02 2.07 4.11
C MET A 159 12.55 1.61 5.49
N HIS A 160 11.33 1.95 5.85
CA HIS A 160 10.68 1.65 7.12
C HIS A 160 9.43 0.80 6.88
N PHE A 161 9.14 -0.12 7.80
CA PHE A 161 7.97 -1.00 7.69
C PHE A 161 7.07 -0.88 8.91
N ALA A 162 5.75 -0.89 8.70
CA ALA A 162 4.76 -0.99 9.76
C ALA A 162 3.58 -1.87 9.32
N ARG A 163 3.03 -2.65 10.24
CA ARG A 163 1.82 -3.42 9.97
C ARG A 163 0.60 -2.57 10.24
N ALA A 164 -0.16 -2.27 9.21
CA ALA A 164 -1.36 -1.44 9.30
C ALA A 164 -2.38 -1.79 8.22
N ARG A 165 -3.64 -1.44 8.48
CA ARG A 165 -4.72 -1.45 7.47
C ARG A 165 -4.74 -0.10 6.76
N VAL A 166 -5.04 -0.12 5.46
CA VAL A 166 -5.12 1.10 4.67
C VAL A 166 -6.30 1.99 5.07
N GLU A 167 -7.38 1.38 5.59
CA GLU A 167 -8.57 2.10 6.06
C GLU A 167 -8.35 2.87 7.39
N ALA A 168 -7.21 2.66 8.05
CA ALA A 168 -6.87 3.31 9.33
C ALA A 168 -5.35 3.53 9.43
N LEU A 169 -4.82 4.43 8.59
CA LEU A 169 -3.40 4.70 8.52
C LEU A 169 -2.87 5.35 9.81
N PRO A 170 -1.75 4.84 10.37
CA PRO A 170 -1.16 5.36 11.58
C PRO A 170 -0.25 6.57 11.32
N PHE A 171 -0.68 7.49 10.48
CA PHE A 171 0.08 8.68 10.09
C PHE A 171 -0.76 9.95 10.21
N ALA A 172 -0.09 11.06 10.50
CA ALA A 172 -0.72 12.39 10.57
C ALA A 172 -1.23 12.85 9.20
N ASP A 173 -2.15 13.81 9.22
CA ASP A 173 -2.68 14.46 8.02
C ASP A 173 -1.57 15.21 7.30
N GLY A 174 -1.57 15.15 5.97
CA GLY A 174 -0.64 15.91 5.15
C GLY A 174 0.84 15.59 5.40
N PHE A 175 1.18 14.37 5.73
CA PHE A 175 2.54 13.97 6.10
C PHE A 175 3.42 13.58 4.91
N PHE A 176 2.85 12.94 3.86
CA PHE A 176 3.60 12.38 2.77
C PHE A 176 3.67 13.27 1.53
N ASP A 177 4.84 13.28 0.89
CA ASP A 177 5.12 14.01 -0.35
C ASP A 177 4.67 13.24 -1.60
N ALA A 178 4.53 11.90 -1.49
CA ALA A 178 3.95 11.03 -2.50
C ALA A 178 3.44 9.72 -1.87
N THR A 179 2.58 9.01 -2.60
CA THR A 179 2.09 7.67 -2.21
C THR A 179 2.15 6.72 -3.40
N LEU A 180 2.61 5.49 -3.14
CA LEU A 180 2.55 4.34 -4.04
C LEU A 180 1.45 3.39 -3.58
N CYS A 181 0.73 2.76 -4.55
CA CYS A 181 -0.17 1.64 -4.30
C CYS A 181 -0.06 0.66 -5.47
N CYS A 182 0.78 -0.37 -5.30
CA CYS A 182 1.23 -1.19 -6.42
C CYS A 182 0.74 -2.63 -6.32
N GLY A 183 -0.23 -2.99 -7.19
CA GLY A 183 -0.77 -4.35 -7.30
C GLY A 183 -1.77 -4.72 -6.22
N SER A 184 -2.39 -3.76 -5.53
CA SER A 184 -3.24 -4.01 -4.37
C SER A 184 -4.59 -3.29 -4.37
N LEU A 185 -4.78 -2.20 -5.13
CA LEU A 185 -6.03 -1.43 -5.11
C LEU A 185 -7.28 -2.30 -5.34
N HIS A 186 -7.19 -3.28 -6.24
CA HIS A 186 -8.27 -4.24 -6.55
C HIS A 186 -8.54 -5.28 -5.43
N LEU A 187 -7.72 -5.29 -4.37
CA LEU A 187 -7.86 -6.17 -3.20
C LEU A 187 -8.60 -5.50 -2.04
N PHE A 188 -8.75 -4.17 -2.04
CA PHE A 188 -9.35 -3.44 -0.94
C PHE A 188 -10.85 -3.67 -0.90
N THR A 189 -11.36 -3.99 0.29
CA THR A 189 -12.79 -4.24 0.52
C THR A 189 -13.59 -2.94 0.43
N ASP A 190 -13.05 -1.86 0.99
CA ASP A 190 -13.58 -0.50 0.92
C ASP A 190 -12.57 0.42 0.24
N THR A 191 -12.63 0.46 -1.09
CA THR A 191 -11.74 1.28 -1.91
C THR A 191 -11.89 2.77 -1.63
N LEU A 192 -13.10 3.24 -1.34
CA LEU A 192 -13.38 4.65 -1.08
C LEU A 192 -12.73 5.11 0.23
N THR A 193 -12.92 4.36 1.31
CA THR A 193 -12.26 4.63 2.60
C THR A 193 -10.74 4.56 2.48
N ALA A 194 -10.21 3.56 1.75
CA ALA A 194 -8.78 3.44 1.51
C ALA A 194 -8.21 4.68 0.78
N LEU A 195 -8.85 5.13 -0.29
CA LEU A 195 -8.41 6.31 -1.04
C LEU A 195 -8.54 7.60 -0.21
N ARG A 196 -9.59 7.74 0.61
CA ARG A 196 -9.75 8.87 1.54
C ARG A 196 -8.64 8.92 2.59
N GLU A 197 -8.27 7.79 3.17
CA GLU A 197 -7.14 7.72 4.12
C GLU A 197 -5.80 8.02 3.43
N MET A 198 -5.58 7.53 2.19
CA MET A 198 -4.41 7.93 1.40
C MET A 198 -4.40 9.45 1.17
N ALA A 199 -5.53 10.03 0.75
CA ALA A 199 -5.63 11.48 0.56
C ALA A 199 -5.40 12.25 1.87
N ARG A 200 -5.94 11.77 3.01
CA ARG A 200 -5.74 12.41 4.32
C ARG A 200 -4.26 12.56 4.66
N VAL A 201 -3.48 11.49 4.51
CA VAL A 201 -2.06 11.49 4.92
C VAL A 201 -1.14 12.15 3.90
N MET A 202 -1.59 12.45 2.69
CA MET A 202 -0.81 13.12 1.65
C MET A 202 -0.88 14.63 1.81
N LYS A 203 0.22 15.32 1.49
CA LYS A 203 0.26 16.78 1.35
C LYS A 203 -0.59 17.24 0.17
N PRO A 204 -1.17 18.44 0.19
CA PRO A 204 -1.79 19.05 -0.99
C PRO A 204 -0.85 19.05 -2.19
N GLY A 205 -1.34 18.65 -3.36
CA GLY A 205 -0.55 18.54 -4.60
C GLY A 205 0.34 17.29 -4.70
N ALA A 206 0.45 16.49 -3.64
CA ALA A 206 1.24 15.25 -3.65
C ALA A 206 0.71 14.24 -4.68
N VAL A 207 1.62 13.44 -5.23
CA VAL A 207 1.33 12.46 -6.27
C VAL A 207 0.96 11.12 -5.64
N LEU A 208 -0.18 10.57 -6.07
CA LEU A 208 -0.53 9.15 -5.92
C LEU A 208 -0.14 8.43 -7.21
N ALA A 209 0.73 7.43 -7.15
CA ALA A 209 1.09 6.58 -8.28
C ALA A 209 0.65 5.13 -8.01
N VAL A 210 -0.10 4.58 -8.96
CA VAL A 210 -0.78 3.28 -8.79
C VAL A 210 -0.48 2.35 -9.95
N PHE A 211 -0.33 1.07 -9.61
CA PHE A 211 -0.46 -0.05 -10.52
C PHE A 211 -1.59 -0.96 -10.03
N THR A 212 -2.55 -1.29 -10.90
CA THR A 212 -3.65 -2.20 -10.59
C THR A 212 -4.16 -2.91 -11.86
N PHE A 213 -5.19 -3.74 -11.71
CA PHE A 213 -5.88 -4.36 -12.84
C PHE A 213 -7.19 -3.64 -13.16
N THR A 214 -7.53 -3.60 -14.44
CA THR A 214 -8.77 -3.01 -14.95
C THR A 214 -9.48 -3.97 -15.90
N ALA A 215 -10.75 -3.74 -16.16
CA ALA A 215 -11.56 -4.42 -17.15
C ALA A 215 -11.09 -4.04 -18.56
N GLY A 216 -9.94 -4.54 -18.96
CA GLY A 216 -9.31 -4.28 -20.24
C GLY A 216 -9.55 -5.40 -21.28
N ARG A 217 -8.77 -5.34 -22.37
CA ARG A 217 -8.85 -6.29 -23.48
C ARG A 217 -7.87 -7.47 -23.38
N GLY A 218 -7.06 -7.53 -22.30
CA GLY A 218 -6.00 -8.52 -22.12
C GLY A 218 -6.31 -9.61 -21.10
N GLY A 219 -5.67 -10.77 -21.24
CA GLY A 219 -5.71 -11.86 -20.28
C GLY A 219 -7.10 -12.40 -19.96
N VAL A 220 -7.23 -13.04 -18.82
CA VAL A 220 -8.52 -13.61 -18.35
C VAL A 220 -9.49 -12.52 -17.90
N LEU A 221 -9.00 -11.34 -17.53
CA LEU A 221 -9.84 -10.22 -17.05
C LEU A 221 -10.68 -9.56 -18.15
N ARG A 222 -10.42 -9.84 -19.44
CA ARG A 222 -11.29 -9.43 -20.54
C ARG A 222 -12.70 -10.04 -20.45
N TYR A 223 -12.84 -11.20 -19.78
CA TYR A 223 -14.11 -11.89 -19.68
C TYR A 223 -14.90 -11.43 -18.45
N ARG A 224 -16.09 -10.85 -18.67
CA ARG A 224 -16.98 -10.37 -17.61
C ARG A 224 -17.32 -11.46 -16.59
N GLN A 225 -17.52 -12.69 -17.03
CA GLN A 225 -17.84 -13.84 -16.18
C GLN A 225 -16.69 -14.16 -15.21
N VAL A 226 -15.42 -14.07 -15.68
CA VAL A 226 -14.24 -14.27 -14.83
C VAL A 226 -14.17 -13.18 -13.77
N ARG A 227 -14.34 -11.91 -14.14
CA ARG A 227 -14.35 -10.79 -13.18
C ARG A 227 -15.44 -10.94 -12.12
N ALA A 228 -16.67 -11.30 -12.56
CA ALA A 228 -17.79 -11.54 -11.65
C ALA A 228 -17.52 -12.69 -10.67
N ARG A 229 -16.91 -13.79 -11.15
CA ARG A 229 -16.50 -14.90 -10.31
C ARG A 229 -15.41 -14.49 -9.31
N MET A 230 -14.38 -13.80 -9.76
CA MET A 230 -13.29 -13.32 -8.89
C MET A 230 -13.81 -12.37 -7.80
N ARG A 231 -14.76 -11.50 -8.13
CA ARG A 231 -15.41 -10.63 -7.15
C ARG A 231 -16.18 -11.44 -6.10
N ARG A 232 -17.00 -12.40 -6.52
CA ARG A 232 -17.83 -13.23 -5.65
C ARG A 232 -16.99 -14.17 -4.77
N ASP A 233 -16.04 -14.90 -5.39
CA ASP A 233 -15.32 -15.98 -4.73
C ASP A 233 -14.08 -15.49 -3.94
N HIS A 234 -13.49 -14.36 -4.37
CA HIS A 234 -12.24 -13.83 -3.83
C HIS A 234 -12.31 -12.36 -3.42
N GLY A 235 -13.44 -11.67 -3.60
CA GLY A 235 -13.59 -10.25 -3.30
C GLY A 235 -12.68 -9.33 -4.12
N LEU A 236 -12.17 -9.81 -5.27
CA LEU A 236 -11.29 -9.01 -6.14
C LEU A 236 -12.14 -8.05 -6.98
N HIS A 237 -11.89 -6.76 -6.81
CA HIS A 237 -12.61 -5.72 -7.55
C HIS A 237 -11.80 -5.25 -8.76
N VAL A 238 -12.11 -5.77 -9.95
CA VAL A 238 -11.50 -5.33 -11.20
C VAL A 238 -12.29 -4.15 -11.76
N PHE A 239 -11.72 -2.98 -11.67
CA PHE A 239 -12.37 -1.69 -11.96
C PHE A 239 -12.56 -1.43 -13.47
N GLU A 240 -13.60 -0.69 -13.81
CA GLU A 240 -13.71 0.07 -15.07
C GLU A 240 -13.04 1.45 -14.88
N LEU A 241 -12.52 2.06 -15.95
CA LEU A 241 -11.82 3.36 -15.83
C LEU A 241 -12.70 4.48 -15.26
N PRO A 242 -13.97 4.66 -15.71
CA PRO A 242 -14.82 5.70 -15.13
C PRO A 242 -15.10 5.50 -13.64
N GLU A 243 -15.14 4.24 -13.19
CA GLU A 243 -15.34 3.91 -11.77
C GLU A 243 -14.14 4.35 -10.92
N ILE A 244 -12.91 4.11 -11.38
CA ILE A 244 -11.70 4.58 -10.67
C ILE A 244 -11.67 6.11 -10.63
N GLU A 245 -11.95 6.78 -11.75
CA GLU A 245 -11.98 8.24 -11.82
C GLU A 245 -12.99 8.84 -10.83
N GLN A 246 -14.16 8.23 -10.72
CA GLN A 246 -15.17 8.64 -9.73
C GLN A 246 -14.66 8.43 -8.30
N TYR A 247 -14.10 7.25 -7.97
CA TYR A 247 -13.53 6.99 -6.64
C TYR A 247 -12.43 7.99 -6.28
N LEU A 248 -11.55 8.33 -7.23
CA LEU A 248 -10.49 9.32 -7.02
C LEU A 248 -11.08 10.71 -6.75
N THR A 249 -12.05 11.14 -7.55
CA THR A 249 -12.75 12.42 -7.37
C THR A 249 -13.42 12.49 -6.00
N ASP A 250 -14.17 11.46 -5.60
CA ASP A 250 -14.89 11.37 -4.32
C ASP A 250 -13.94 11.25 -3.11
N SER A 251 -12.65 11.02 -3.35
CA SER A 251 -11.61 10.92 -2.34
C SER A 251 -10.67 12.13 -2.30
N GLY A 252 -10.93 13.17 -3.11
CA GLY A 252 -10.13 14.40 -3.12
C GLY A 252 -8.87 14.33 -3.98
N PHE A 253 -8.91 13.53 -5.04
CA PHE A 253 -7.86 13.52 -6.07
C PHE A 253 -8.34 14.20 -7.34
N GLU A 254 -7.39 14.79 -8.07
CA GLU A 254 -7.58 15.42 -9.38
C GLU A 254 -6.46 14.99 -10.34
N HIS A 255 -6.55 15.37 -11.60
CA HIS A 255 -5.54 15.06 -12.63
C HIS A 255 -5.29 13.56 -12.81
N PHE A 256 -6.35 12.77 -12.89
CA PHE A 256 -6.26 11.35 -13.21
C PHE A 256 -5.63 11.14 -14.59
N GLN A 257 -4.50 10.43 -14.65
CA GLN A 257 -3.75 10.14 -15.87
C GLN A 257 -3.58 8.63 -16.02
N PRO A 258 -4.54 7.93 -16.63
CA PRO A 258 -4.47 6.50 -16.84
C PRO A 258 -3.57 6.12 -18.01
N ASP A 259 -2.92 4.96 -17.90
CA ASP A 259 -2.21 4.27 -18.97
C ASP A 259 -2.54 2.78 -18.89
N VAL A 260 -3.20 2.26 -19.92
CA VAL A 260 -3.73 0.90 -19.98
C VAL A 260 -2.95 0.05 -20.98
N SER A 261 -2.51 -1.12 -20.53
CA SER A 261 -1.87 -2.14 -21.38
C SER A 261 -2.49 -3.50 -21.11
N GLY A 262 -3.34 -3.96 -22.04
CA GLY A 262 -4.17 -5.15 -21.83
C GLY A 262 -5.22 -4.93 -20.75
N SER A 263 -5.13 -5.66 -19.65
CA SER A 263 -5.93 -5.42 -18.42
C SER A 263 -5.06 -4.91 -17.25
N ILE A 264 -3.89 -4.36 -17.55
CA ILE A 264 -3.03 -3.68 -16.58
C ILE A 264 -3.28 -2.19 -16.71
N LEU A 265 -3.54 -1.54 -15.58
CA LEU A 265 -3.68 -0.11 -15.44
C LEU A 265 -2.57 0.45 -14.56
N THR A 266 -1.82 1.40 -15.08
CA THR A 266 -1.00 2.31 -14.28
C THR A 266 -1.59 3.70 -14.37
N PHE A 267 -1.60 4.43 -13.28
CA PHE A 267 -2.05 5.82 -13.29
C PHE A 267 -1.32 6.65 -12.24
N ASN A 268 -1.41 7.95 -12.40
CA ASN A 268 -1.15 8.89 -11.34
C ASN A 268 -2.32 9.87 -11.19
N ALA A 269 -2.49 10.37 -9.98
CA ALA A 269 -3.42 11.44 -9.63
C ALA A 269 -2.74 12.36 -8.61
N ARG A 270 -3.26 13.55 -8.39
CA ARG A 270 -2.76 14.49 -7.40
C ARG A 270 -3.80 14.74 -6.32
N LYS A 271 -3.36 14.82 -5.06
CA LYS A 271 -4.23 15.31 -3.99
C LYS A 271 -4.62 16.76 -4.28
N GLN A 272 -5.91 17.06 -4.16
CA GLN A 272 -6.42 18.41 -4.32
C GLN A 272 -5.82 19.37 -3.28
N PRO A 273 -5.64 20.67 -3.60
CA PRO A 273 -5.31 21.69 -2.62
C PRO A 273 -6.32 21.77 -1.48
N ALA A 274 -5.86 22.14 -0.28
CA ALA A 274 -6.76 22.37 0.85
C ALA A 274 -7.82 23.44 0.50
N GLY A 275 -9.09 23.15 0.83
CA GLY A 275 -10.20 24.10 0.63
C GLY A 275 -11.11 23.82 -0.58
N LYS A 276 -10.83 22.80 -1.40
CA LYS A 276 -11.72 22.41 -2.52
C LYS A 276 -12.73 21.30 -2.16
N PHE A 277 -12.62 20.68 -1.00
CA PHE A 277 -13.57 19.64 -0.56
C PHE A 277 -14.54 20.22 0.48
N PRO A 278 -15.85 20.25 0.23
CA PRO A 278 -16.83 20.39 1.29
C PRO A 278 -16.89 19.02 2.02
N PHE A 279 -16.50 19.01 3.29
CA PHE A 279 -16.77 17.90 4.21
C PHE A 279 -18.25 17.89 4.59
#